data_a195c31e088bccce6fa1d4728b53e927
#
_entry.id   a195c31e088bccce6fa1d4728b53e927
#
_cell.length_a   1.000
_cell.length_b   1.000
_cell.length_c   1.000
_cell.angle_alpha   90.00
_cell.angle_beta   90.00
_cell.angle_gamma   90.00
#
_symmetry.space_group_name_H-M   'P 1'
#
loop_
_entity.id
_entity.type
_entity.pdbx_description
1 polymer ?
#
loop_
_entity_poly.entity_id
_entity_poly.type
_entity_poly.pdbx_seq_one_letter_code
_entity_poly.pdbx_strand_id
1 'polypeptide(L)'
;MARNDGVDRTIVRNHDLKTPEDVAKIQEHNERQKDKYSNQDIVTERTAMNVHFKAPTADYAEMFEHLESEKVISTRGLKPDAVKYGERVFDVNSAYFYNHGGYEFARRFYADAYKAAVEIVGGEQYILSAVMHADERNRAMSEALGQDVYHYHLHVVYIPVVEKQVLWSKRCKDKSLVGTVKETIMQVSRSKKWESKPALDADGKPMLNAKGKKVLKSSYSVLQDDFFRFMRSSGYEDIERGERGSTEEHLTVTQFKVHAEQRRLEAVTAQVAKAEQTLTAVKEEMRTTKTAALTAREIKEMGKQGDKKVRCHRPYPESGKRQIA
;
A
#
# COMPACT_ATOMS: atom_id res chain seq x y z
N MET A 1 4.96 -0.94 -5.79
CA MET A 1 5.53 -1.09 -4.43
C MET A 1 5.86 0.28 -3.88
N ALA A 2 5.54 0.56 -2.61
CA ALA A 2 6.16 1.70 -1.96
C ALA A 2 7.67 1.45 -1.96
N ARG A 3 8.44 2.26 -2.66
CA ARG A 3 9.89 2.21 -2.59
C ARG A 3 10.26 2.66 -1.18
N ASN A 4 11.15 1.94 -0.53
CA ASN A 4 11.67 2.32 0.79
C ASN A 4 12.78 3.37 0.63
N ASP A 5 12.46 4.46 -0.09
CA ASP A 5 13.36 5.56 -0.42
C ASP A 5 13.11 6.80 0.45
N GLY A 6 12.23 6.69 1.45
CA GLY A 6 11.88 7.77 2.36
C GLY A 6 10.99 8.85 1.76
N VAL A 7 10.46 8.66 0.55
CA VAL A 7 9.59 9.63 -0.12
C VAL A 7 8.13 9.24 0.04
N ASP A 8 7.33 10.14 0.56
CA ASP A 8 5.89 9.97 0.76
C ASP A 8 5.14 10.38 -0.52
N ARG A 9 4.57 9.37 -1.21
CA ARG A 9 3.90 9.57 -2.50
C ARG A 9 2.41 9.38 -2.40
N THR A 10 1.68 10.31 -3.02
CA THR A 10 0.23 10.16 -3.21
C THR A 10 -0.06 9.16 -4.33
N ILE A 11 -1.04 8.30 -4.10
CA ILE A 11 -1.51 7.31 -5.08
C ILE A 11 -3.03 7.35 -5.10
N VAL A 12 -3.61 7.32 -6.31
CA VAL A 12 -5.04 7.08 -6.48
C VAL A 12 -5.22 5.84 -7.35
N ARG A 13 -5.79 4.80 -6.78
CA ARG A 13 -6.14 3.58 -7.51
C ARG A 13 -7.54 3.73 -8.11
N ASN A 14 -7.75 3.13 -9.28
CA ASN A 14 -9.04 3.11 -9.95
C ASN A 14 -9.53 1.67 -10.09
N HIS A 15 -10.78 1.47 -9.73
CA HIS A 15 -11.47 0.21 -9.91
C HIS A 15 -12.81 0.45 -10.60
N ASP A 16 -13.02 -0.19 -11.76
CA ASP A 16 -14.30 -0.18 -12.48
C ASP A 16 -15.17 -1.33 -11.94
N LEU A 17 -16.31 -1.02 -11.35
CA LEU A 17 -17.26 -2.03 -10.86
C LEU A 17 -18.16 -2.43 -12.03
N LYS A 18 -17.92 -3.61 -12.58
CA LYS A 18 -18.50 -4.05 -13.85
C LYS A 18 -19.81 -4.81 -13.69
N THR A 19 -19.96 -5.50 -12.58
CA THR A 19 -21.12 -6.36 -12.31
C THR A 19 -21.85 -5.94 -11.04
N PRO A 20 -23.14 -6.29 -10.88
CA PRO A 20 -23.85 -6.08 -9.61
C PRO A 20 -23.14 -6.72 -8.42
N GLU A 21 -22.50 -7.88 -8.62
CA GLU A 21 -21.76 -8.58 -7.58
C GLU A 21 -20.50 -7.81 -7.18
N ASP A 22 -19.83 -7.11 -8.12
CA ASP A 22 -18.70 -6.23 -7.80
C ASP A 22 -19.16 -5.08 -6.92
N VAL A 23 -20.31 -4.46 -7.26
CA VAL A 23 -20.91 -3.36 -6.49
C VAL A 23 -21.24 -3.80 -5.08
N ALA A 24 -21.93 -4.94 -4.92
CA ALA A 24 -22.29 -5.50 -3.62
C ALA A 24 -21.06 -5.84 -2.78
N LYS A 25 -20.05 -6.50 -3.36
CA LYS A 25 -18.81 -6.84 -2.65
C LYS A 25 -18.04 -5.61 -2.16
N ILE A 26 -17.99 -4.54 -2.98
CA ILE A 26 -17.35 -3.29 -2.58
C ILE A 26 -18.16 -2.60 -1.49
N GLN A 27 -19.48 -2.59 -1.55
CA GLN A 27 -20.31 -2.06 -0.48
C GLN A 27 -20.08 -2.82 0.83
N GLU A 28 -20.15 -4.16 0.80
CA GLU A 28 -19.87 -4.99 1.98
C GLU A 28 -18.48 -4.73 2.58
N HIS A 29 -17.48 -4.47 1.73
CA HIS A 29 -16.12 -4.16 2.18
C HIS A 29 -16.03 -2.76 2.77
N ASN A 30 -16.54 -1.75 2.08
CA ASN A 30 -16.41 -0.36 2.47
C ASN A 30 -17.23 -0.03 3.72
N GLU A 31 -18.43 -0.60 3.82
CA GLU A 31 -19.35 -0.39 4.94
C GLU A 31 -19.16 -1.41 6.08
N ARG A 32 -18.13 -2.27 5.98
CA ARG A 32 -17.81 -3.29 6.99
C ARG A 32 -19.00 -4.19 7.36
N GLN A 33 -19.76 -4.64 6.36
CA GLN A 33 -20.99 -5.43 6.54
C GLN A 33 -20.74 -6.94 6.68
N LYS A 34 -19.47 -7.40 6.69
CA LYS A 34 -19.14 -8.82 6.82
C LYS A 34 -18.78 -9.19 8.25
N ASP A 35 -19.21 -10.35 8.69
CA ASP A 35 -18.78 -10.93 9.98
C ASP A 35 -17.32 -11.39 9.96
N LYS A 36 -16.80 -11.75 8.77
CA LYS A 36 -15.42 -12.23 8.59
C LYS A 36 -14.82 -11.70 7.31
N TYR A 37 -13.57 -11.28 7.39
CA TYR A 37 -12.78 -10.78 6.27
C TYR A 37 -11.65 -11.74 5.93
N SER A 38 -11.38 -11.97 4.65
CA SER A 38 -10.18 -12.67 4.19
C SER A 38 -8.90 -11.89 4.49
N ASN A 39 -9.00 -10.57 4.57
CA ASN A 39 -7.94 -9.72 5.04
C ASN A 39 -7.84 -9.78 6.56
N GLN A 40 -6.88 -10.56 7.07
CA GLN A 40 -6.64 -10.73 8.52
C GLN A 40 -6.04 -9.49 9.20
N ASP A 41 -5.72 -8.45 8.45
CA ASP A 41 -5.21 -7.20 9.00
C ASP A 41 -6.34 -6.24 9.40
N ILE A 42 -7.60 -6.56 9.06
CA ILE A 42 -8.76 -5.83 9.53
C ILE A 42 -8.99 -6.16 11.00
N VAL A 43 -8.94 -5.14 11.83
CA VAL A 43 -9.17 -5.19 13.29
C VAL A 43 -10.59 -4.69 13.54
N THR A 44 -11.55 -5.61 13.65
CA THR A 44 -13.00 -5.30 13.72
C THR A 44 -13.37 -4.41 14.90
N GLU A 45 -12.64 -4.51 16.02
CA GLU A 45 -12.81 -3.65 17.20
C GLU A 45 -12.51 -2.17 16.91
N ARG A 46 -11.80 -1.89 15.82
CA ARG A 46 -11.49 -0.54 15.37
C ARG A 46 -12.39 -0.01 14.25
N THR A 47 -13.36 -0.77 13.79
CA THR A 47 -14.28 -0.33 12.75
C THR A 47 -14.99 1.00 13.11
N ALA A 48 -15.22 1.23 14.40
CA ALA A 48 -15.76 2.51 14.89
C ALA A 48 -14.82 3.73 14.64
N MET A 49 -13.55 3.51 14.31
CA MET A 49 -12.60 4.54 13.94
C MET A 49 -12.66 4.90 12.44
N ASN A 50 -13.37 4.12 11.63
CA ASN A 50 -13.60 4.46 10.22
C ASN A 50 -14.45 5.73 10.14
N VAL A 51 -14.14 6.61 9.18
CA VAL A 51 -14.80 7.91 9.07
C VAL A 51 -15.51 8.02 7.73
N HIS A 52 -16.83 8.14 7.76
CA HIS A 52 -17.61 8.49 6.58
C HIS A 52 -17.61 10.01 6.37
N PHE A 53 -16.98 10.47 5.30
CA PHE A 53 -17.13 11.83 4.82
C PHE A 53 -18.45 11.99 4.05
N LYS A 54 -18.90 10.89 3.43
CA LYS A 54 -20.26 10.72 2.92
C LYS A 54 -20.72 9.29 3.18
N ALA A 55 -21.67 9.13 4.08
CA ALA A 55 -22.31 7.84 4.32
C ALA A 55 -23.34 7.54 3.22
N PRO A 56 -23.49 6.28 2.79
CA PRO A 56 -24.57 5.88 1.90
C PRO A 56 -25.91 6.00 2.63
N THR A 57 -26.95 6.35 1.90
CA THR A 57 -28.32 6.47 2.42
C THR A 57 -29.15 5.22 2.19
N ALA A 58 -28.69 4.34 1.32
CA ALA A 58 -29.27 3.05 0.96
C ALA A 58 -28.20 2.19 0.30
N ASP A 59 -28.57 1.02 -0.22
CA ASP A 59 -27.68 0.22 -1.05
C ASP A 59 -27.21 1.01 -2.28
N TYR A 60 -25.97 0.82 -2.71
CA TYR A 60 -25.41 1.60 -3.84
C TYR A 60 -26.24 1.46 -5.12
N ALA A 61 -26.83 0.28 -5.34
CA ALA A 61 -27.74 0.06 -6.47
C ALA A 61 -29.05 0.84 -6.33
N GLU A 62 -29.65 0.87 -5.15
CA GLU A 62 -30.87 1.64 -4.86
C GLU A 62 -30.62 3.15 -5.00
N MET A 63 -29.48 3.63 -4.50
CA MET A 63 -29.07 5.03 -4.67
C MET A 63 -28.91 5.39 -6.14
N PHE A 64 -28.37 4.50 -6.97
CA PHE A 64 -28.25 4.71 -8.42
C PHE A 64 -29.63 4.82 -9.08
N GLU A 65 -30.54 3.88 -8.79
CA GLU A 65 -31.90 3.87 -9.32
C GLU A 65 -32.68 5.15 -8.90
N HIS A 66 -32.50 5.57 -7.66
CA HIS A 66 -33.09 6.82 -7.18
C HIS A 66 -32.57 8.04 -7.96
N LEU A 67 -31.25 8.18 -8.15
CA LEU A 67 -30.66 9.29 -8.92
C LEU A 67 -31.12 9.27 -10.39
N GLU A 68 -31.34 8.10 -10.98
CA GLU A 68 -31.88 7.99 -12.33
C GLU A 68 -33.37 8.37 -12.38
N SER A 69 -34.18 7.95 -11.42
CA SER A 69 -35.60 8.27 -11.32
C SER A 69 -35.83 9.78 -11.16
N GLU A 70 -34.99 10.43 -10.35
CA GLU A 70 -34.98 11.90 -10.14
C GLU A 70 -34.32 12.67 -11.30
N LYS A 71 -33.86 11.99 -12.35
CA LYS A 71 -33.19 12.57 -13.52
C LYS A 71 -31.90 13.36 -13.18
N VAL A 72 -31.31 13.11 -12.03
CA VAL A 72 -30.00 13.64 -11.65
C VAL A 72 -28.92 13.03 -12.56
N ILE A 73 -29.12 11.77 -12.95
CA ILE A 73 -28.27 11.05 -13.92
C ILE A 73 -29.17 10.46 -15.04
N SER A 74 -28.54 10.08 -16.15
CA SER A 74 -29.24 9.46 -17.27
C SER A 74 -28.43 8.32 -17.85
N THR A 75 -29.03 7.14 -18.00
CA THR A 75 -28.47 5.97 -18.70
C THR A 75 -28.86 5.92 -20.18
N ARG A 76 -29.51 6.94 -20.69
CA ARG A 76 -30.01 7.03 -22.06
C ARG A 76 -28.92 6.77 -23.09
N GLY A 77 -29.08 5.68 -23.86
CA GLY A 77 -28.11 5.26 -24.88
C GLY A 77 -26.88 4.56 -24.33
N LEU A 78 -26.90 4.15 -23.07
CA LEU A 78 -25.91 3.28 -22.47
C LEU A 78 -26.09 1.85 -22.97
N LYS A 79 -25.00 1.14 -23.22
CA LYS A 79 -25.04 -0.28 -23.54
C LYS A 79 -25.34 -1.09 -22.29
N PRO A 80 -25.96 -2.29 -22.39
CA PRO A 80 -26.27 -3.13 -21.23
C PRO A 80 -25.05 -3.49 -20.39
N ASP A 81 -23.90 -3.70 -21.03
CA ASP A 81 -22.62 -4.09 -20.42
C ASP A 81 -21.75 -2.89 -20.01
N ALA A 82 -22.28 -1.67 -20.07
CA ALA A 82 -21.51 -0.49 -19.75
C ALA A 82 -21.25 -0.38 -18.24
N VAL A 83 -20.03 0.02 -17.89
CA VAL A 83 -19.63 0.30 -16.51
C VAL A 83 -20.37 1.53 -15.99
N LYS A 84 -21.16 1.35 -14.93
CA LYS A 84 -22.00 2.38 -14.30
C LYS A 84 -21.41 2.94 -13.03
N TYR A 85 -20.53 2.21 -12.37
CA TYR A 85 -19.93 2.57 -11.09
C TYR A 85 -18.42 2.51 -11.18
N GLY A 86 -17.77 3.33 -10.38
CA GLY A 86 -16.32 3.27 -10.18
C GLY A 86 -15.98 3.46 -8.71
N GLU A 87 -14.85 2.92 -8.31
CA GLU A 87 -14.24 3.17 -7.02
C GLU A 87 -12.89 3.85 -7.21
N ARG A 88 -12.59 4.80 -6.36
CA ARG A 88 -11.27 5.42 -6.20
C ARG A 88 -10.77 5.12 -4.80
N VAL A 89 -9.54 4.63 -4.70
CA VAL A 89 -8.86 4.48 -3.42
C VAL A 89 -7.70 5.47 -3.38
N PHE A 90 -7.80 6.44 -2.50
CA PHE A 90 -6.78 7.46 -2.26
C PHE A 90 -5.88 6.98 -1.12
N ASP A 91 -4.58 7.02 -1.33
CA ASP A 91 -3.62 6.38 -0.47
C ASP A 91 -2.30 7.17 -0.39
N VAL A 92 -1.66 7.10 0.77
CA VAL A 92 -0.26 7.48 1.02
C VAL A 92 0.32 6.41 1.95
N ASN A 93 1.63 6.23 1.98
CA ASN A 93 2.22 5.20 2.82
C ASN A 93 1.92 5.42 4.32
N SER A 94 1.87 4.33 5.10
CA SER A 94 1.52 4.40 6.53
C SER A 94 2.53 5.19 7.36
N ALA A 95 3.80 5.27 6.92
CA ALA A 95 4.84 6.01 7.61
C ALA A 95 4.56 7.52 7.61
N TYR A 96 3.99 8.03 6.53
CA TYR A 96 3.58 9.43 6.44
C TYR A 96 2.68 9.83 7.60
N PHE A 97 1.59 9.09 7.77
CA PHE A 97 0.64 9.37 8.86
C PHE A 97 1.24 9.14 10.23
N TYR A 98 2.02 8.06 10.40
CA TYR A 98 2.70 7.79 11.67
C TYR A 98 3.61 8.94 12.09
N ASN A 99 4.39 9.50 11.17
CA ASN A 99 5.31 10.60 11.42
C ASN A 99 4.62 11.94 11.66
N HIS A 100 3.35 12.10 11.24
CA HIS A 100 2.56 13.33 11.38
C HIS A 100 1.50 13.28 12.48
N GLY A 101 1.57 12.32 13.40
CA GLY A 101 0.63 12.23 14.54
C GLY A 101 -0.53 11.26 14.34
N GLY A 102 -0.45 10.39 13.33
CA GLY A 102 -1.32 9.22 13.19
C GLY A 102 -2.76 9.57 12.79
N TYR A 103 -3.71 9.05 13.54
CA TYR A 103 -5.14 9.05 13.20
C TYR A 103 -5.73 10.45 12.97
N GLU A 104 -5.47 11.40 13.85
CA GLU A 104 -6.06 12.75 13.73
C GLU A 104 -5.53 13.52 12.53
N PHE A 105 -4.26 13.31 12.17
CA PHE A 105 -3.71 13.85 10.95
C PHE A 105 -4.32 13.16 9.72
N ALA A 106 -4.46 11.84 9.74
CA ALA A 106 -5.09 11.08 8.65
C ALA A 106 -6.53 11.54 8.40
N ARG A 107 -7.32 11.79 9.46
CA ARG A 107 -8.68 12.34 9.33
C ARG A 107 -8.71 13.67 8.58
N ARG A 108 -7.82 14.61 8.92
CA ARG A 108 -7.74 15.90 8.23
C ARG A 108 -7.29 15.73 6.79
N PHE A 109 -6.26 14.93 6.55
CA PHE A 109 -5.75 14.63 5.22
C PHE A 109 -6.84 14.05 4.31
N TYR A 110 -7.58 13.06 4.79
CA TYR A 110 -8.64 12.42 3.99
C TYR A 110 -9.92 13.25 3.90
N ALA A 111 -10.16 14.19 4.80
CA ALA A 111 -11.21 15.19 4.61
C ALA A 111 -10.91 16.10 3.40
N ASP A 112 -9.64 16.50 3.23
CA ASP A 112 -9.23 17.27 2.05
C ASP A 112 -9.15 16.38 0.80
N ALA A 113 -8.70 15.13 0.92
CA ALA A 113 -8.75 14.15 -0.17
C ALA A 113 -10.20 13.90 -0.65
N TYR A 114 -11.18 13.92 0.25
CA TYR A 114 -12.61 13.85 -0.13
C TYR A 114 -13.04 15.06 -0.97
N LYS A 115 -12.62 16.28 -0.61
CA LYS A 115 -12.89 17.48 -1.42
C LYS A 115 -12.27 17.37 -2.80
N ALA A 116 -11.03 16.85 -2.88
CA ALA A 116 -10.40 16.53 -4.16
C ALA A 116 -11.20 15.52 -4.97
N ALA A 117 -11.73 14.48 -4.32
CA ALA A 117 -12.57 13.48 -4.97
C ALA A 117 -13.87 14.08 -5.53
N VAL A 118 -14.52 14.98 -4.78
CA VAL A 118 -15.72 15.71 -5.23
C VAL A 118 -15.43 16.52 -6.50
N GLU A 119 -14.30 17.25 -6.53
CA GLU A 119 -13.88 18.02 -7.70
C GLU A 119 -13.57 17.12 -8.90
N ILE A 120 -12.79 16.04 -8.69
CA ILE A 120 -12.42 15.08 -9.72
C ILE A 120 -13.65 14.35 -10.30
N VAL A 121 -14.57 13.95 -9.46
CA VAL A 121 -15.83 13.29 -9.87
C VAL A 121 -16.76 14.30 -10.56
N GLY A 122 -16.69 15.58 -10.20
CA GLY A 122 -17.48 16.66 -10.78
C GLY A 122 -18.82 16.90 -10.08
N GLY A 123 -18.88 16.58 -8.79
CA GLY A 123 -20.00 16.87 -7.92
C GLY A 123 -20.26 15.79 -6.88
N GLU A 124 -20.57 16.23 -5.67
CA GLU A 124 -20.83 15.35 -4.54
C GLU A 124 -22.06 14.46 -4.74
N GLN A 125 -23.05 14.93 -5.52
CA GLN A 125 -24.27 14.18 -5.83
C GLN A 125 -24.00 12.87 -6.61
N TYR A 126 -22.84 12.74 -7.25
CA TYR A 126 -22.45 11.52 -7.99
C TYR A 126 -21.60 10.56 -7.15
N ILE A 127 -21.27 10.93 -5.91
CA ILE A 127 -20.58 10.05 -4.95
C ILE A 127 -21.63 9.32 -4.13
N LEU A 128 -21.55 8.00 -4.08
CA LEU A 128 -22.47 7.14 -3.32
C LEU A 128 -22.00 6.96 -1.88
N SER A 129 -20.71 6.77 -1.70
CA SER A 129 -20.06 6.64 -0.39
C SER A 129 -18.62 7.15 -0.45
N ALA A 130 -18.14 7.71 0.66
CA ALA A 130 -16.76 8.07 0.87
C ALA A 130 -16.37 7.76 2.30
N VAL A 131 -15.55 6.74 2.51
CA VAL A 131 -15.15 6.25 3.84
C VAL A 131 -13.64 6.12 3.95
N MET A 132 -13.06 6.73 4.99
CA MET A 132 -11.70 6.47 5.41
C MET A 132 -11.67 5.22 6.28
N HIS A 133 -10.95 4.19 5.85
CA HIS A 133 -10.64 3.05 6.70
C HIS A 133 -9.48 3.37 7.64
N ALA A 134 -9.67 3.06 8.92
CA ALA A 134 -8.69 3.24 9.98
C ALA A 134 -8.52 1.97 10.83
N ASP A 135 -9.06 0.87 10.35
CA ASP A 135 -9.11 -0.43 11.01
C ASP A 135 -8.20 -1.48 10.37
N GLU A 136 -7.40 -1.13 9.37
CA GLU A 136 -6.45 -2.05 8.74
C GLU A 136 -5.05 -1.89 9.34
N ARG A 137 -4.55 -2.94 10.02
CA ARG A 137 -3.23 -2.93 10.65
C ARG A 137 -2.12 -3.08 9.62
N ASN A 138 -1.11 -2.23 9.68
CA ASN A 138 0.14 -2.43 8.96
C ASN A 138 1.07 -3.34 9.79
N ARG A 139 0.98 -4.66 9.54
CA ARG A 139 1.70 -5.68 10.32
C ARG A 139 3.21 -5.47 10.31
N ALA A 140 3.80 -5.26 9.13
CA ALA A 140 5.24 -5.10 8.99
C ALA A 140 5.77 -3.90 9.78
N MET A 141 5.08 -2.77 9.72
CA MET A 141 5.46 -1.57 10.45
C MET A 141 5.20 -1.72 11.96
N SER A 142 4.08 -2.37 12.34
CA SER A 142 3.78 -2.65 13.74
C SER A 142 4.83 -3.53 14.41
N GLU A 143 5.29 -4.56 13.72
CA GLU A 143 6.36 -5.45 14.20
C GLU A 143 7.70 -4.72 14.31
N ALA A 144 8.05 -3.90 13.31
CA ALA A 144 9.29 -3.14 13.31
C ALA A 144 9.38 -2.12 14.45
N LEU A 145 8.24 -1.52 14.82
CA LEU A 145 8.15 -0.46 15.85
C LEU A 145 7.72 -0.98 17.23
N GLY A 146 7.31 -2.26 17.33
CA GLY A 146 6.82 -2.84 18.58
C GLY A 146 5.51 -2.23 19.09
N GLN A 147 4.73 -1.58 18.23
CA GLN A 147 3.43 -0.99 18.52
C GLN A 147 2.49 -1.05 17.33
N ASP A 148 1.19 -0.97 17.56
CA ASP A 148 0.21 -1.03 16.48
C ASP A 148 0.27 0.21 15.59
N VAL A 149 0.48 -0.02 14.30
CA VAL A 149 0.42 0.98 13.24
C VAL A 149 -0.66 0.60 12.26
N TYR A 150 -1.49 1.57 11.87
CA TYR A 150 -2.62 1.34 10.97
C TYR A 150 -2.37 1.98 9.60
N HIS A 151 -2.91 1.35 8.58
CA HIS A 151 -2.89 1.82 7.22
C HIS A 151 -4.20 2.56 6.93
N TYR A 152 -4.09 3.88 6.78
CA TYR A 152 -5.24 4.74 6.47
C TYR A 152 -5.36 4.92 4.96
N HIS A 153 -6.58 4.79 4.43
CA HIS A 153 -6.88 5.04 3.03
C HIS A 153 -8.36 5.41 2.86
N LEU A 154 -8.66 6.17 1.80
CA LEU A 154 -10.01 6.65 1.54
C LEU A 154 -10.59 5.91 0.33
N HIS A 155 -11.71 5.23 0.52
CA HIS A 155 -12.55 4.67 -0.53
C HIS A 155 -13.62 5.68 -0.95
N VAL A 156 -13.78 5.88 -2.25
CA VAL A 156 -14.83 6.73 -2.83
C VAL A 156 -15.53 5.96 -3.94
N VAL A 157 -16.78 5.59 -3.72
CA VAL A 157 -17.63 4.95 -4.73
C VAL A 157 -18.49 6.01 -5.40
N TYR A 158 -18.48 6.02 -6.73
CA TYR A 158 -19.09 7.10 -7.50
C TYR A 158 -19.68 6.60 -8.83
N ILE A 159 -20.53 7.44 -9.43
CA ILE A 159 -21.10 7.25 -10.76
C ILE A 159 -20.35 8.15 -11.74
N PRO A 160 -19.73 7.61 -12.82
CA PRO A 160 -19.01 8.40 -13.82
C PRO A 160 -19.98 9.14 -14.74
N VAL A 161 -20.19 10.45 -14.50
CA VAL A 161 -21.16 11.26 -15.20
C VAL A 161 -20.48 12.34 -16.03
N VAL A 162 -21.02 12.62 -17.20
CA VAL A 162 -20.62 13.73 -18.07
C VAL A 162 -21.85 14.51 -18.54
N GLU A 163 -21.71 15.81 -18.68
CA GLU A 163 -22.73 16.64 -19.33
C GLU A 163 -22.81 16.29 -20.81
N LYS A 164 -24.02 16.11 -21.32
CA LYS A 164 -24.28 15.83 -22.72
C LYS A 164 -25.45 16.66 -23.23
N GLN A 165 -25.19 17.41 -24.26
CA GLN A 165 -26.22 18.09 -25.02
C GLN A 165 -26.88 17.13 -26.00
N VAL A 166 -28.19 17.03 -25.91
CA VAL A 166 -29.03 16.27 -26.87
C VAL A 166 -29.61 17.25 -27.86
N LEU A 167 -29.28 17.05 -29.13
CA LEU A 167 -29.72 17.94 -30.20
C LEU A 167 -31.05 17.48 -30.80
N TRP A 168 -31.85 18.42 -31.35
CA TRP A 168 -33.02 18.11 -32.13
C TRP A 168 -32.59 17.30 -33.39
N SER A 169 -33.19 16.12 -33.52
CA SER A 169 -32.86 15.22 -34.62
C SER A 169 -33.45 15.72 -35.97
N LYS A 170 -32.91 15.17 -37.06
CA LYS A 170 -33.44 15.41 -38.43
C LYS A 170 -34.93 15.05 -38.58
N ARG A 171 -35.49 14.26 -37.67
CA ARG A 171 -36.92 13.84 -37.64
C ARG A 171 -37.82 14.90 -36.99
N CYS A 172 -37.27 16.01 -36.46
CA CYS A 172 -38.06 17.11 -35.90
C CYS A 172 -38.97 17.70 -37.00
N LYS A 173 -40.23 17.92 -36.63
CA LYS A 173 -41.23 18.55 -37.54
C LYS A 173 -40.79 19.98 -37.89
N ASP A 174 -40.36 20.71 -36.93
CA ASP A 174 -39.81 22.07 -37.13
C ASP A 174 -38.34 21.94 -37.56
N LYS A 175 -38.08 22.23 -38.83
CA LYS A 175 -36.72 22.11 -39.41
C LYS A 175 -35.76 23.20 -38.91
N SER A 176 -36.27 24.31 -38.39
CA SER A 176 -35.46 25.39 -37.79
C SER A 176 -34.75 24.96 -36.53
N LEU A 177 -35.30 23.99 -35.79
CA LEU A 177 -34.75 23.46 -34.56
C LEU A 177 -33.67 22.38 -34.77
N VAL A 178 -33.62 21.78 -35.95
CA VAL A 178 -32.67 20.66 -36.22
C VAL A 178 -31.24 21.11 -36.00
N GLY A 179 -30.53 20.36 -35.10
CA GLY A 179 -29.16 20.68 -34.70
C GLY A 179 -28.99 21.65 -33.56
N THR A 180 -30.09 22.29 -33.08
CA THR A 180 -30.07 23.07 -31.87
C THR A 180 -30.18 22.18 -30.62
N VAL A 181 -29.81 22.69 -29.45
CA VAL A 181 -29.89 21.94 -28.19
C VAL A 181 -31.35 21.77 -27.80
N LYS A 182 -31.78 20.52 -27.67
CA LYS A 182 -33.10 20.15 -27.17
C LYS A 182 -33.16 20.10 -25.65
N GLU A 183 -32.15 19.46 -25.06
CA GLU A 183 -32.01 19.26 -23.64
C GLU A 183 -30.57 18.99 -23.27
N THR A 184 -30.17 19.27 -22.04
CA THR A 184 -28.87 18.87 -21.46
C THR A 184 -29.14 17.80 -20.40
N ILE A 185 -28.44 16.68 -20.50
CA ILE A 185 -28.55 15.56 -19.56
C ILE A 185 -27.21 15.25 -18.93
N MET A 186 -27.21 14.75 -17.72
CA MET A 186 -26.05 14.22 -17.03
C MET A 186 -25.93 12.73 -17.34
N GLN A 187 -25.21 12.40 -18.42
CA GLN A 187 -25.12 11.04 -18.95
C GLN A 187 -24.09 10.23 -18.18
N VAL A 188 -24.50 9.04 -17.69
CA VAL A 188 -23.55 8.04 -17.17
C VAL A 188 -22.66 7.58 -18.33
N SER A 189 -21.37 7.77 -18.19
CA SER A 189 -20.40 7.38 -19.23
C SER A 189 -18.97 7.31 -18.71
N ARG A 190 -18.55 6.10 -18.35
CA ARG A 190 -17.17 5.84 -17.87
C ARG A 190 -16.12 6.24 -18.90
N SER A 191 -16.30 5.87 -20.16
CA SER A 191 -15.32 6.10 -21.22
C SER A 191 -15.11 7.58 -21.58
N LYS A 192 -16.17 8.39 -21.48
CA LYS A 192 -16.08 9.84 -21.70
C LYS A 192 -15.56 10.58 -20.48
N LYS A 193 -16.01 10.18 -19.29
CA LYS A 193 -15.54 10.78 -18.02
C LYS A 193 -14.03 10.63 -17.87
N TRP A 194 -13.51 9.47 -18.24
CA TRP A 194 -12.10 9.10 -18.09
C TRP A 194 -11.42 8.89 -19.45
N GLU A 195 -11.66 9.81 -20.39
CA GLU A 195 -10.94 9.79 -21.65
C GLU A 195 -9.49 10.28 -21.49
N SER A 196 -8.60 9.78 -22.33
CA SER A 196 -7.23 10.25 -22.41
C SER A 196 -7.20 11.66 -22.99
N LYS A 197 -6.43 12.56 -22.38
CA LYS A 197 -6.29 13.96 -22.83
C LYS A 197 -4.99 14.16 -23.61
N PRO A 198 -4.93 15.09 -24.58
CA PRO A 198 -3.65 15.44 -25.21
C PRO A 198 -2.63 15.89 -24.17
N ALA A 199 -1.41 15.38 -24.26
CA ALA A 199 -0.28 15.93 -23.53
C ALA A 199 0.03 17.31 -24.12
N LEU A 200 0.24 18.30 -23.25
CA LEU A 200 0.55 19.67 -23.67
C LEU A 200 2.03 19.96 -23.39
N ASP A 201 2.65 20.77 -24.24
CA ASP A 201 3.98 21.34 -24.03
C ASP A 201 3.92 22.55 -23.08
N ALA A 202 5.05 23.21 -22.88
CA ALA A 202 5.17 24.40 -22.03
C ALA A 202 4.30 25.59 -22.49
N ASP A 203 3.98 25.66 -23.78
CA ASP A 203 3.15 26.69 -24.41
C ASP A 203 1.66 26.31 -24.42
N GLY A 204 1.29 25.15 -23.84
CA GLY A 204 -0.09 24.65 -23.83
C GLY A 204 -0.56 24.04 -25.15
N LYS A 205 0.36 23.77 -26.10
CA LYS A 205 0.03 23.14 -27.38
C LYS A 205 0.12 21.61 -27.26
N PRO A 206 -0.74 20.87 -28.00
CA PRO A 206 -0.66 19.42 -28.03
C PRO A 206 0.70 18.91 -28.54
N MET A 207 1.36 18.11 -27.71
CA MET A 207 2.59 17.41 -28.11
C MET A 207 2.30 16.40 -29.23
N LEU A 208 3.19 16.34 -30.21
CA LEU A 208 3.11 15.37 -31.31
C LEU A 208 4.25 14.36 -31.20
N ASN A 209 3.96 13.10 -31.53
CA ASN A 209 4.99 12.08 -31.68
C ASN A 209 5.72 12.20 -33.03
N ALA A 210 6.76 11.38 -33.26
CA ALA A 210 7.53 11.35 -34.49
C ALA A 210 6.71 11.09 -35.77
N LYS A 211 5.46 10.59 -35.62
CA LYS A 211 4.50 10.35 -36.72
C LYS A 211 3.47 11.48 -36.89
N GLY A 212 3.65 12.61 -36.21
CA GLY A 212 2.71 13.75 -36.25
C GLY A 212 1.38 13.51 -35.52
N LYS A 213 1.22 12.43 -34.72
CA LYS A 213 0.01 12.16 -33.94
C LYS A 213 0.13 12.77 -32.58
N LYS A 214 -1.00 13.26 -32.05
CA LYS A 214 -1.07 13.78 -30.64
C LYS A 214 -0.64 12.70 -29.66
N VAL A 215 0.29 13.05 -28.80
CA VAL A 215 0.63 12.24 -27.61
C VAL A 215 -0.52 12.36 -26.62
N LEU A 216 -1.07 11.23 -26.19
CA LEU A 216 -2.15 11.21 -25.22
C LEU A 216 -1.61 10.89 -23.83
N LYS A 217 -2.06 11.65 -22.84
CA LYS A 217 -1.88 11.39 -21.42
C LYS A 217 -3.05 10.53 -20.97
N SER A 218 -2.77 9.36 -20.40
CA SER A 218 -3.83 8.49 -19.88
C SER A 218 -4.64 9.19 -18.80
N SER A 219 -5.93 8.87 -18.70
CA SER A 219 -6.81 9.40 -17.66
C SER A 219 -6.28 9.09 -16.26
N TYR A 220 -5.65 7.94 -16.07
CA TYR A 220 -5.00 7.56 -14.81
C TYR A 220 -3.87 8.54 -14.44
N SER A 221 -3.02 8.93 -15.39
CA SER A 221 -1.97 9.91 -15.14
C SER A 221 -2.54 11.31 -14.85
N VAL A 222 -3.64 11.69 -15.50
CA VAL A 222 -4.35 12.96 -15.21
C VAL A 222 -4.90 12.94 -13.80
N LEU A 223 -5.54 11.84 -13.39
CA LEU A 223 -6.08 11.65 -12.04
C LEU A 223 -5.02 11.80 -10.95
N GLN A 224 -3.82 11.19 -11.14
CA GLN A 224 -2.71 11.34 -10.21
C GLN A 224 -2.24 12.79 -10.11
N ASP A 225 -2.18 13.52 -11.24
CA ASP A 225 -1.80 14.93 -11.27
C ASP A 225 -2.84 15.82 -10.58
N ASP A 226 -4.13 15.56 -10.80
CA ASP A 226 -5.22 16.36 -10.22
C ASP A 226 -5.25 16.20 -8.71
N PHE A 227 -5.16 14.97 -8.21
CA PHE A 227 -5.10 14.69 -6.78
C PHE A 227 -3.86 15.32 -6.12
N PHE A 228 -2.68 15.08 -6.68
CA PHE A 228 -1.44 15.65 -6.15
C PHE A 228 -1.50 17.19 -6.08
N ARG A 229 -1.95 17.85 -7.15
CA ARG A 229 -2.06 19.31 -7.17
C ARG A 229 -3.04 19.83 -6.11
N PHE A 230 -4.18 19.18 -5.97
CA PHE A 230 -5.15 19.55 -4.95
C PHE A 230 -4.56 19.46 -3.54
N MET A 231 -3.93 18.35 -3.21
CA MET A 231 -3.34 18.14 -1.87
C MET A 231 -2.20 19.13 -1.61
N ARG A 232 -1.34 19.39 -2.59
CA ARG A 232 -0.32 20.44 -2.49
C ARG A 232 -0.91 21.82 -2.22
N SER A 233 -1.98 22.19 -2.93
CA SER A 233 -2.69 23.48 -2.71
C SER A 233 -3.42 23.54 -1.37
N SER A 234 -3.71 22.39 -0.76
CA SER A 234 -4.29 22.28 0.58
C SER A 234 -3.26 22.33 1.71
N GLY A 235 -1.96 22.52 1.38
CA GLY A 235 -0.90 22.73 2.36
C GLY A 235 -0.05 21.48 2.68
N TYR A 236 -0.26 20.36 2.00
CA TYR A 236 0.58 19.16 2.15
C TYR A 236 1.81 19.25 1.24
N GLU A 237 2.84 20.00 1.70
CA GLU A 237 4.01 20.32 0.88
C GLU A 237 5.08 19.23 0.86
N ASP A 238 5.03 18.29 1.77
CA ASP A 238 6.01 17.22 2.00
C ASP A 238 5.65 15.90 1.31
N ILE A 239 4.57 15.89 0.52
CA ILE A 239 4.21 14.74 -0.31
C ILE A 239 4.67 14.95 -1.75
N GLU A 240 4.92 13.84 -2.44
CA GLU A 240 5.19 13.81 -3.86
C GLU A 240 4.11 13.07 -4.65
N ARG A 241 4.06 13.38 -5.93
CA ARG A 241 3.22 12.63 -6.86
C ARG A 241 3.77 11.23 -7.06
N GLY A 242 2.89 10.23 -7.15
CA GLY A 242 3.25 8.89 -7.59
C GLY A 242 4.01 8.92 -8.93
N GLU A 243 4.94 8.00 -9.12
CA GLU A 243 5.89 7.99 -10.24
C GLU A 243 5.19 7.97 -11.60
N ARG A 244 5.68 8.80 -12.54
CA ARG A 244 5.17 8.84 -13.92
C ARG A 244 5.71 7.66 -14.72
N GLY A 245 4.82 7.00 -15.48
CA GLY A 245 5.23 5.92 -16.37
C GLY A 245 5.67 4.66 -15.66
N SER A 246 5.38 4.51 -14.36
CA SER A 246 5.56 3.23 -13.68
C SER A 246 4.78 2.16 -14.43
N THR A 247 5.49 1.13 -14.89
CA THR A 247 4.92 -0.08 -15.49
C THR A 247 4.73 -1.18 -14.44
N GLU A 248 4.98 -0.88 -13.16
CA GLU A 248 4.71 -1.82 -12.09
C GLU A 248 3.22 -2.11 -12.06
N GLU A 249 2.87 -3.36 -12.31
CA GLU A 249 1.49 -3.81 -12.21
C GLU A 249 0.99 -3.55 -10.79
N HIS A 250 -0.24 -3.05 -10.71
CA HIS A 250 -0.91 -2.92 -9.42
C HIS A 250 -1.20 -4.32 -8.90
N LEU A 251 -0.32 -4.79 -8.02
CA LEU A 251 -0.57 -6.02 -7.30
C LEU A 251 -1.87 -5.87 -6.52
N THR A 252 -2.72 -6.89 -6.58
CA THR A 252 -3.84 -6.98 -5.64
C THR A 252 -3.30 -6.99 -4.22
N VAL A 253 -4.10 -6.58 -3.24
CA VAL A 253 -3.71 -6.62 -1.82
C VAL A 253 -3.17 -7.99 -1.43
N THR A 254 -3.79 -9.07 -1.92
CA THR A 254 -3.33 -10.45 -1.69
C THR A 254 -1.96 -10.71 -2.30
N GLN A 255 -1.72 -10.33 -3.55
CA GLN A 255 -0.42 -10.48 -4.22
C GLN A 255 0.67 -9.67 -3.50
N PHE A 256 0.37 -8.44 -3.12
CA PHE A 256 1.29 -7.60 -2.35
C PHE A 256 1.68 -8.27 -1.02
N LYS A 257 0.69 -8.81 -0.28
CA LYS A 257 0.93 -9.52 0.98
C LYS A 257 1.76 -10.79 0.77
N VAL A 258 1.47 -11.59 -0.25
CA VAL A 258 2.27 -12.78 -0.58
C VAL A 258 3.72 -12.40 -0.85
N HIS A 259 3.98 -11.38 -1.66
CA HIS A 259 5.34 -10.91 -1.92
C HIS A 259 6.04 -10.31 -0.68
N ALA A 260 5.29 -9.66 0.20
CA ALA A 260 5.84 -9.15 1.46
C ALA A 260 6.25 -10.28 2.40
N GLU A 261 5.39 -11.30 2.55
CA GLU A 261 5.71 -12.48 3.37
C GLU A 261 6.84 -13.33 2.79
N GLN A 262 6.93 -13.48 1.47
CA GLN A 262 8.06 -14.15 0.82
C GLN A 262 9.39 -13.47 1.15
N ARG A 263 9.46 -12.14 1.03
CA ARG A 263 10.67 -11.38 1.39
C ARG A 263 11.01 -11.49 2.87
N ARG A 264 9.99 -11.50 3.73
CA ARG A 264 10.16 -11.71 5.16
C ARG A 264 10.74 -13.11 5.45
N LEU A 265 10.18 -14.14 4.81
CA LEU A 265 10.67 -15.51 4.93
C LEU A 265 12.13 -15.63 4.49
N GLU A 266 12.50 -15.03 3.36
CA GLU A 266 13.88 -14.99 2.87
C GLU A 266 14.81 -14.31 3.88
N ALA A 267 14.40 -13.16 4.44
CA ALA A 267 15.20 -12.44 5.44
C ALA A 267 15.39 -13.25 6.73
N VAL A 268 14.32 -13.88 7.23
CA VAL A 268 14.38 -14.75 8.42
C VAL A 268 15.26 -15.97 8.14
N THR A 269 15.12 -16.61 6.98
CA THR A 269 15.93 -17.75 6.58
C THR A 269 17.42 -17.40 6.53
N ALA A 270 17.76 -16.23 5.98
CA ALA A 270 19.13 -15.72 5.97
C ALA A 270 19.67 -15.45 7.39
N GLN A 271 18.85 -14.90 8.28
CA GLN A 271 19.23 -14.70 9.68
C GLN A 271 19.46 -16.02 10.42
N VAL A 272 18.59 -17.02 10.22
CA VAL A 272 18.74 -18.36 10.79
C VAL A 272 20.04 -19.01 10.31
N ALA A 273 20.31 -18.99 8.99
CA ALA A 273 21.53 -19.53 8.43
C ALA A 273 22.79 -18.87 9.01
N LYS A 274 22.77 -17.55 9.18
CA LYS A 274 23.87 -16.81 9.83
C LYS A 274 24.05 -17.19 11.29
N ALA A 275 22.96 -17.34 12.03
CA ALA A 275 22.99 -17.77 13.44
C ALA A 275 23.53 -19.19 13.59
N GLU A 276 23.15 -20.13 12.70
CA GLU A 276 23.68 -21.50 12.66
C GLU A 276 25.16 -21.53 12.36
N GLN A 277 25.65 -20.74 11.41
CA GLN A 277 27.07 -20.60 11.12
C GLN A 277 27.83 -20.09 12.35
N THR A 278 27.33 -19.07 13.02
CA THR A 278 27.93 -18.53 14.24
C THR A 278 27.93 -19.56 15.36
N LEU A 279 26.84 -20.28 15.56
CA LEU A 279 26.77 -21.37 16.55
C LEU A 279 27.77 -22.49 16.27
N THR A 280 27.93 -22.85 15.00
CA THR A 280 28.88 -23.87 14.58
C THR A 280 30.32 -23.42 14.85
N ALA A 281 30.67 -22.17 14.53
CA ALA A 281 31.97 -21.59 14.82
C ALA A 281 32.28 -21.57 16.33
N VAL A 282 31.31 -21.12 17.16
CA VAL A 282 31.45 -21.11 18.61
C VAL A 282 31.61 -22.52 19.18
N LYS A 283 30.88 -23.51 18.69
CA LYS A 283 31.01 -24.90 19.10
C LYS A 283 32.41 -25.46 18.78
N GLU A 284 32.94 -25.14 17.62
CA GLU A 284 34.29 -25.58 17.24
C GLU A 284 35.38 -24.89 18.08
N GLU A 285 35.24 -23.60 18.35
CA GLU A 285 36.12 -22.85 19.24
C GLU A 285 36.10 -23.44 20.67
N MET A 286 34.92 -23.73 21.21
CA MET A 286 34.76 -24.39 22.50
C MET A 286 35.43 -25.80 22.51
N ARG A 287 35.33 -26.57 21.40
CA ARG A 287 35.96 -27.88 21.27
C ARG A 287 37.47 -27.76 21.26
N THR A 288 38.06 -26.85 20.48
CA THR A 288 39.48 -26.61 20.42
C THR A 288 40.05 -26.14 21.76
N THR A 289 39.33 -25.19 22.43
CA THR A 289 39.72 -24.71 23.77
C THR A 289 39.69 -25.82 24.81
N LYS A 290 38.65 -26.68 24.79
CA LYS A 290 38.54 -27.81 25.70
C LYS A 290 39.68 -28.84 25.46
N THR A 291 40.04 -29.13 24.21
CA THR A 291 41.14 -30.01 23.83
C THR A 291 42.47 -29.43 24.31
N ALA A 292 42.72 -28.13 24.08
CA ALA A 292 43.94 -27.47 24.55
C ALA A 292 44.05 -27.45 26.10
N ALA A 293 42.96 -27.27 26.82
CA ALA A 293 42.95 -27.34 28.27
C ALA A 293 43.23 -28.74 28.83
N LEU A 294 42.72 -29.81 28.16
CA LEU A 294 43.03 -31.18 28.51
C LEU A 294 44.51 -31.50 28.27
N THR A 295 45.06 -31.12 27.13
CA THR A 295 46.50 -31.32 26.81
C THR A 295 47.43 -30.60 27.78
N ALA A 296 47.10 -29.37 28.16
CA ALA A 296 47.84 -28.58 29.18
C ALA A 296 47.81 -29.26 30.55
N ARG A 297 46.68 -29.87 30.92
CA ARG A 297 46.54 -30.63 32.17
C ARG A 297 47.40 -31.91 32.17
N GLU A 298 47.39 -32.66 31.06
CA GLU A 298 48.23 -33.86 30.89
C GLU A 298 49.70 -33.54 30.97
N ILE A 299 50.18 -32.48 30.31
CA ILE A 299 51.58 -32.02 30.37
C ILE A 299 51.98 -31.67 31.81
N LYS A 300 51.08 -30.99 32.55
CA LYS A 300 51.32 -30.60 33.94
C LYS A 300 51.40 -31.85 34.86
N GLU A 301 50.61 -32.89 34.60
CA GLU A 301 50.68 -34.15 35.33
C GLU A 301 51.92 -34.93 35.04
N MET A 302 52.36 -35.02 33.78
CA MET A 302 53.65 -35.63 33.37
C MET A 302 54.85 -34.90 34.01
N GLY A 303 54.85 -33.59 34.09
CA GLY A 303 55.89 -32.85 34.77
C GLY A 303 55.97 -33.19 36.29
N LYS A 304 54.84 -33.32 36.99
CA LYS A 304 54.81 -33.79 38.37
C LYS A 304 55.31 -35.22 38.57
N GLN A 305 55.12 -36.13 37.62
CA GLN A 305 55.62 -37.48 37.65
C GLN A 305 57.15 -37.55 37.35
N GLY A 306 57.64 -36.67 36.48
CA GLY A 306 59.09 -36.48 36.22
C GLY A 306 59.85 -36.04 37.45
N ASP A 307 59.34 -35.03 38.18
CA ASP A 307 59.92 -34.51 39.42
C ASP A 307 59.92 -35.56 40.54
N LYS A 308 58.93 -36.42 40.63
CA LYS A 308 58.93 -37.54 41.59
C LYS A 308 60.03 -38.56 41.29
N LYS A 309 60.32 -38.91 40.02
CA LYS A 309 61.41 -39.85 39.60
C LYS A 309 62.79 -39.25 39.89
N VAL A 310 62.99 -37.99 39.72
CA VAL A 310 64.28 -37.31 40.02
C VAL A 310 64.57 -37.29 41.52
N ARG A 311 63.55 -37.14 42.37
CA ARG A 311 63.75 -37.20 43.84
C ARG A 311 64.09 -38.58 44.41
N CYS A 312 63.85 -39.67 43.71
CA CYS A 312 64.19 -41.05 44.15
C CYS A 312 65.60 -41.47 43.84
N HIS A 313 66.46 -40.70 43.17
CA HIS A 313 67.84 -40.98 42.84
C HIS A 313 68.87 -40.03 43.49
N ARG A 314 68.71 -39.74 44.79
CA ARG A 314 69.83 -39.15 45.55
C ARG A 314 70.70 -40.31 46.09
N PRO A 315 72.00 -40.41 45.76
CA PRO A 315 72.88 -41.43 46.33
C PRO A 315 73.08 -41.07 47.82
N TYR A 316 73.14 -42.14 48.62
CA TYR A 316 73.50 -42.05 50.00
C TYR A 316 74.95 -41.55 50.13
N PRO A 317 75.32 -40.71 51.16
CA PRO A 317 76.71 -40.35 51.44
C PRO A 317 77.39 -41.53 52.11
N GLU A 318 78.52 -41.92 51.54
CA GLU A 318 79.41 -42.92 52.15
C GLU A 318 79.95 -42.44 53.51
N SER A 319 79.83 -43.34 54.52
CA SER A 319 80.35 -43.11 55.83
C SER A 319 81.87 -43.20 55.81
N GLY A 320 82.60 -42.10 56.04
CA GLY A 320 84.03 -42.02 56.21
C GLY A 320 84.47 -42.77 57.45
N LYS A 321 85.40 -43.71 57.29
CA LYS A 321 86.14 -44.35 58.42
C LYS A 321 87.07 -43.33 59.07
N ARG A 322 86.98 -43.23 60.35
CA ARG A 322 88.01 -42.62 61.21
C ARG A 322 89.17 -43.60 61.32
N GLN A 323 90.40 -43.19 61.04
CA GLN A 323 91.63 -43.82 61.57
C GLN A 323 92.18 -42.90 62.63
N ILE A 324 92.52 -43.57 63.76
CA ILE A 324 93.23 -43.10 64.96
C ILE A 324 94.69 -43.14 64.70
N ALA A 325 95.45 -42.17 64.98
CA ALA A 325 96.71 -42.11 65.78
C ALA A 325 97.08 -40.65 65.96
#